data_9da0b9b0468fa817c10bdff155910ed0
#
_entry.id   9da0b9b0468fa817c10bdff155910ed0
#
_cell.length_a   1.000
_cell.length_b   1.000
_cell.length_c   1.000
_cell.angle_alpha   90.00
_cell.angle_beta   90.00
_cell.angle_gamma   90.00
#
_symmetry.space_group_name_H-M   'P 1'
#
loop_
_entity.id
_entity.type
_entity.pdbx_description
1 polymer ?
#
loop_
_entity_poly.entity_id
_entity_poly.type
_entity_poly.pdbx_seq_one_letter_code
_entity_poly.pdbx_strand_id
1 'polypeptide(L)'
;MAMLGAIMVPHPPLIIPEVGRGQERGIQATIQAYHEAAKRLAAWKPDTVAVLSPHSVMYADYFHISPGRGAQGNFGAFRAPQVEIKVQYDAEFVDMLSRKAAGCGVSAGILGERDSSLDHGTMIPLWFLNQYYEGYRTVRIGLSGLPFSQHYKLGQCIQKTAELLERRIAVIASGDLSHKLKDDGPYGFQAEGPVYDEKIMDIMGRGDFGRLFDMSEDFCAKAAECGQRSFVIMSGALDSLAVKAERLSYEGPFGVGYGVCVYETEGAAPQRDFLRQYEERVCAQAARRKEAEDAYVRLARQTIETYIRTGKKISVPDGLPDEMYANRAGVFVSLKEEGALRGCIGTIGPVRNSIAEEIIENAVSASTKDPRFHAVREDELERLEYSVDVLSPAEIIASEEELDVRRYGVIVTKGSRRGLLLPNLEGVDTVQAQVAIAKRKAGISADEDVQLERFEVVRHY
;
A
#
# COMPACT_ATOMS: atom_id res chain seq x y z
N MET A 1 -18.86 23.94 -10.04
CA MET A 1 -18.25 22.75 -9.40
C MET A 1 -16.73 22.91 -9.51
N ALA A 2 -15.99 22.76 -8.41
CA ALA A 2 -14.52 22.92 -8.41
C ALA A 2 -13.82 21.70 -9.05
N MET A 3 -14.23 20.47 -8.68
CA MET A 3 -13.74 19.24 -9.31
C MET A 3 -14.53 18.98 -10.60
N LEU A 4 -13.84 19.03 -11.74
CA LEU A 4 -14.44 18.88 -13.07
C LEU A 4 -14.53 17.43 -13.53
N GLY A 5 -13.52 16.64 -13.16
CA GLY A 5 -13.40 15.24 -13.55
C GLY A 5 -11.97 14.74 -13.43
N ALA A 6 -11.74 13.53 -13.88
CA ALA A 6 -10.44 12.89 -13.87
C ALA A 6 -10.25 11.97 -15.08
N ILE A 7 -8.99 11.65 -15.37
CA ILE A 7 -8.61 10.59 -16.31
C ILE A 7 -7.62 9.63 -15.66
N MET A 8 -7.79 8.34 -15.94
CA MET A 8 -6.85 7.28 -15.66
C MET A 8 -6.13 6.92 -16.96
N VAL A 9 -4.79 6.98 -16.97
CA VAL A 9 -4.00 6.82 -18.19
C VAL A 9 -2.67 6.13 -17.92
N PRO A 10 -2.18 5.29 -18.84
CA PRO A 10 -0.87 4.64 -18.72
C PRO A 10 0.26 5.60 -19.12
N HIS A 11 1.52 5.19 -18.85
CA HIS A 11 2.67 6.03 -19.21
C HIS A 11 3.86 5.27 -19.83
N PRO A 12 3.64 4.30 -20.75
CA PRO A 12 4.77 3.66 -21.40
C PRO A 12 5.52 4.65 -22.27
N PRO A 13 6.86 4.82 -22.11
CA PRO A 13 7.61 5.81 -22.89
C PRO A 13 7.49 5.62 -24.41
N LEU A 14 7.32 4.38 -24.86
CA LEU A 14 7.17 4.03 -26.27
C LEU A 14 5.92 4.62 -26.93
N ILE A 15 4.94 5.11 -26.14
CA ILE A 15 3.72 5.75 -26.68
C ILE A 15 4.04 7.08 -27.40
N ILE A 16 5.17 7.71 -27.06
CA ILE A 16 5.68 8.91 -27.72
C ILE A 16 6.37 8.47 -29.03
N PRO A 17 5.96 8.98 -30.20
CA PRO A 17 6.47 8.49 -31.51
C PRO A 17 8.00 8.56 -31.63
N GLU A 18 8.61 9.60 -31.10
CA GLU A 18 10.07 9.81 -31.13
C GLU A 18 10.82 8.76 -30.26
N VAL A 19 10.15 8.19 -29.27
CA VAL A 19 10.67 7.10 -28.41
C VAL A 19 10.32 5.74 -29.00
N GLY A 20 9.07 5.53 -29.37
CA GLY A 20 8.53 4.25 -29.87
C GLY A 20 9.10 3.85 -31.23
N ARG A 21 9.37 4.83 -32.13
CA ARG A 21 9.97 4.63 -33.44
C ARG A 21 9.28 3.54 -34.27
N GLY A 22 7.95 3.48 -34.18
CA GLY A 22 7.09 2.52 -34.85
C GLY A 22 6.55 1.41 -33.94
N GLN A 23 7.12 1.18 -32.76
CA GLN A 23 6.59 0.21 -31.78
C GLN A 23 5.26 0.65 -31.16
N GLU A 24 5.02 1.96 -31.07
CA GLU A 24 3.76 2.53 -30.59
C GLU A 24 2.54 2.05 -31.39
N ARG A 25 2.75 1.57 -32.63
CA ARG A 25 1.69 0.97 -33.45
C ARG A 25 1.08 -0.27 -32.83
N GLY A 26 1.78 -0.93 -31.89
CA GLY A 26 1.28 -2.09 -31.17
C GLY A 26 0.19 -1.74 -30.13
N ILE A 27 0.00 -0.45 -29.80
CA ILE A 27 -0.98 0.04 -28.79
C ILE A 27 -1.88 1.13 -29.34
N GLN A 28 -2.40 0.95 -30.55
CA GLN A 28 -3.18 1.97 -31.23
C GLN A 28 -4.51 2.29 -30.55
N ALA A 29 -5.18 1.31 -29.94
CA ALA A 29 -6.41 1.57 -29.20
C ALA A 29 -6.11 2.42 -27.95
N THR A 30 -5.00 2.18 -27.26
CA THR A 30 -4.55 2.99 -26.13
C THR A 30 -4.25 4.43 -26.57
N ILE A 31 -3.53 4.63 -27.70
CA ILE A 31 -3.22 5.97 -28.23
C ILE A 31 -4.50 6.72 -28.58
N GLN A 32 -5.45 6.09 -29.28
CA GLN A 32 -6.72 6.70 -29.64
C GLN A 32 -7.55 7.08 -28.41
N ALA A 33 -7.61 6.18 -27.42
CA ALA A 33 -8.27 6.42 -26.16
C ALA A 33 -7.62 7.56 -25.37
N TYR A 34 -6.30 7.66 -25.42
CA TYR A 34 -5.55 8.72 -24.76
C TYR A 34 -5.87 10.10 -25.38
N HIS A 35 -5.90 10.19 -26.71
CA HIS A 35 -6.31 11.41 -27.40
C HIS A 35 -7.75 11.80 -27.05
N GLU A 36 -8.66 10.83 -26.96
CA GLU A 36 -10.04 11.08 -26.54
C GLU A 36 -10.12 11.59 -25.11
N ALA A 37 -9.41 10.94 -24.16
CA ALA A 37 -9.34 11.37 -22.78
C ALA A 37 -8.76 12.79 -22.64
N ALA A 38 -7.68 13.09 -23.37
CA ALA A 38 -7.07 14.42 -23.39
C ALA A 38 -8.00 15.51 -23.97
N LYS A 39 -8.75 15.19 -25.02
CA LYS A 39 -9.77 16.12 -25.59
C LYS A 39 -10.89 16.42 -24.61
N ARG A 40 -11.39 15.39 -23.89
CA ARG A 40 -12.44 15.60 -22.89
C ARG A 40 -11.92 16.46 -21.74
N LEU A 41 -10.73 16.16 -21.22
CA LEU A 41 -10.11 16.98 -20.19
C LEU A 41 -9.90 18.42 -20.66
N ALA A 42 -9.42 18.63 -21.88
CA ALA A 42 -9.28 19.94 -22.51
C ALA A 42 -10.62 20.70 -22.61
N ALA A 43 -11.71 20.00 -22.94
CA ALA A 43 -13.04 20.60 -23.03
C ALA A 43 -13.56 21.12 -21.67
N TRP A 44 -13.12 20.55 -20.56
CA TRP A 44 -13.48 21.05 -19.24
C TRP A 44 -12.79 22.37 -18.90
N LYS A 45 -11.69 22.73 -19.57
CA LYS A 45 -10.90 23.96 -19.37
C LYS A 45 -10.53 24.17 -17.90
N PRO A 46 -9.79 23.25 -17.26
CA PRO A 46 -9.38 23.40 -15.87
C PRO A 46 -8.39 24.56 -15.71
N ASP A 47 -8.46 25.26 -14.56
CA ASP A 47 -7.44 26.24 -14.18
C ASP A 47 -6.17 25.53 -13.70
N THR A 48 -6.37 24.34 -13.07
CA THR A 48 -5.29 23.53 -12.51
C THR A 48 -5.49 22.05 -12.89
N VAL A 49 -4.39 21.38 -13.21
CA VAL A 49 -4.33 19.94 -13.46
C VAL A 49 -3.43 19.30 -12.40
N ALA A 50 -4.00 18.44 -11.55
CA ALA A 50 -3.25 17.62 -10.63
C ALA A 50 -2.79 16.34 -11.32
N VAL A 51 -1.47 16.09 -11.38
CA VAL A 51 -0.88 14.89 -11.96
C VAL A 51 -0.30 14.03 -10.85
N LEU A 52 -0.81 12.79 -10.76
CA LEU A 52 -0.37 11.78 -9.82
C LEU A 52 0.58 10.84 -10.55
N SER A 53 1.85 10.75 -10.11
CA SER A 53 2.86 9.95 -10.79
C SER A 53 3.62 9.03 -9.85
N PRO A 54 3.72 7.71 -10.17
CA PRO A 54 4.52 6.76 -9.42
C PRO A 54 6.03 6.95 -9.62
N HIS A 55 6.44 7.73 -10.60
CA HIS A 55 7.85 8.00 -10.93
C HIS A 55 8.36 9.35 -10.41
N SER A 56 7.51 10.10 -9.73
CA SER A 56 7.91 11.25 -8.92
C SER A 56 8.60 10.78 -7.62
N VAL A 57 9.07 11.72 -6.81
CA VAL A 57 9.70 11.38 -5.52
C VAL A 57 8.71 10.60 -4.66
N MET A 58 9.11 9.42 -4.19
CA MET A 58 8.31 8.54 -3.33
C MET A 58 9.02 8.30 -1.99
N TYR A 59 8.29 8.48 -0.91
CA TYR A 59 8.72 8.18 0.46
C TYR A 59 7.85 7.08 1.07
N ALA A 60 8.37 6.38 2.07
CA ALA A 60 7.61 5.32 2.74
C ALA A 60 6.40 5.86 3.53
N ASP A 61 6.51 7.05 4.09
CA ASP A 61 5.61 7.61 5.10
C ASP A 61 5.16 9.05 4.80
N TYR A 62 5.39 9.54 3.58
CA TYR A 62 5.13 10.92 3.21
C TYR A 62 4.79 11.08 1.74
N PHE A 63 3.79 11.90 1.41
CA PHE A 63 3.45 12.28 0.03
C PHE A 63 4.20 13.56 -0.35
N HIS A 64 5.07 13.46 -1.33
CA HIS A 64 5.77 14.62 -1.84
C HIS A 64 4.90 15.38 -2.84
N ILE A 65 4.71 16.68 -2.62
CA ILE A 65 4.08 17.61 -3.54
C ILE A 65 5.15 18.55 -4.06
N SER A 66 5.37 18.58 -5.38
CA SER A 66 6.48 19.35 -5.96
C SER A 66 6.36 20.85 -5.68
N PRO A 67 7.39 21.46 -5.08
CA PRO A 67 7.42 22.88 -4.74
C PRO A 67 7.85 23.77 -5.91
N GLY A 68 7.83 25.08 -5.68
CA GLY A 68 8.42 26.07 -6.56
C GLY A 68 7.43 26.62 -7.59
N ARG A 69 7.98 27.22 -8.67
CA ARG A 69 7.17 27.90 -9.68
C ARG A 69 6.86 27.06 -10.90
N GLY A 70 7.57 25.95 -11.09
CA GLY A 70 7.42 25.07 -12.23
C GLY A 70 8.61 24.13 -12.37
N ALA A 71 8.52 23.27 -13.37
CA ALA A 71 9.55 22.29 -13.71
C ALA A 71 9.57 22.04 -15.22
N GLN A 72 10.62 21.38 -15.66
CA GLN A 72 10.76 20.90 -17.04
C GLN A 72 11.39 19.52 -17.04
N GLY A 73 11.15 18.77 -18.11
CA GLY A 73 11.77 17.49 -18.35
C GLY A 73 11.79 17.16 -19.83
N ASN A 74 12.56 16.17 -20.22
CA ASN A 74 12.61 15.68 -21.58
C ASN A 74 12.78 14.16 -21.62
N PHE A 75 12.58 13.57 -22.79
CA PHE A 75 12.72 12.12 -22.99
C PHE A 75 14.15 11.68 -23.35
N GLY A 76 15.19 12.40 -22.90
CA GLY A 76 16.59 12.07 -23.14
C GLY A 76 16.99 10.70 -22.61
N ALA A 77 16.48 10.28 -21.44
CA ALA A 77 16.66 8.94 -20.90
C ALA A 77 16.11 7.84 -21.84
N PHE A 78 15.16 8.19 -22.72
CA PHE A 78 14.55 7.33 -23.73
C PHE A 78 15.02 7.67 -25.15
N ARG A 79 16.18 8.35 -25.30
CA ARG A 79 16.83 8.71 -26.56
C ARG A 79 16.03 9.67 -27.46
N ALA A 80 15.17 10.50 -26.85
CA ALA A 80 14.39 11.53 -27.54
C ALA A 80 14.45 12.89 -26.79
N PRO A 81 15.66 13.51 -26.60
CA PRO A 81 15.83 14.72 -25.82
C PRO A 81 15.13 15.94 -26.40
N GLN A 82 14.75 15.91 -27.69
CA GLN A 82 14.02 16.99 -28.37
C GLN A 82 12.55 17.09 -27.95
N VAL A 83 11.99 16.04 -27.32
CA VAL A 83 10.64 16.09 -26.77
C VAL A 83 10.75 16.59 -25.32
N GLU A 84 10.36 17.85 -25.13
CA GLU A 84 10.46 18.56 -23.86
C GLU A 84 9.08 18.98 -23.38
N ILE A 85 8.83 18.84 -22.07
CA ILE A 85 7.62 19.31 -21.39
C ILE A 85 8.02 20.31 -20.32
N LYS A 86 7.30 21.45 -20.28
CA LYS A 86 7.45 22.49 -19.27
C LYS A 86 6.11 22.73 -18.59
N VAL A 87 6.14 22.91 -17.28
CA VAL A 87 4.95 23.22 -16.48
C VAL A 87 5.17 24.43 -15.59
N GLN A 88 4.07 25.14 -15.32
CA GLN A 88 3.99 26.13 -14.25
C GLN A 88 3.18 25.53 -13.11
N TYR A 89 3.74 25.56 -11.91
CA TYR A 89 3.04 25.03 -10.74
C TYR A 89 2.01 26.04 -10.20
N ASP A 90 0.90 25.50 -9.69
CA ASP A 90 -0.06 26.25 -8.88
C ASP A 90 0.43 26.31 -7.43
N ALA A 91 1.36 27.23 -7.15
CA ALA A 91 2.00 27.33 -5.85
C ALA A 91 1.01 27.62 -4.71
N GLU A 92 -0.08 28.36 -4.97
CA GLU A 92 -1.14 28.63 -4.02
C GLU A 92 -1.89 27.34 -3.65
N PHE A 93 -2.20 26.53 -4.67
CA PHE A 93 -2.84 25.24 -4.46
C PHE A 93 -1.95 24.28 -3.67
N VAL A 94 -0.65 24.21 -4.02
CA VAL A 94 0.34 23.35 -3.33
C VAL A 94 0.44 23.73 -1.84
N ASP A 95 0.52 25.01 -1.51
CA ASP A 95 0.58 25.49 -0.12
C ASP A 95 -0.72 25.16 0.63
N MET A 96 -1.87 25.46 0.05
CA MET A 96 -3.17 25.16 0.66
C MET A 96 -3.39 23.66 0.83
N LEU A 97 -3.03 22.82 -0.17
CA LEU A 97 -3.13 21.37 -0.09
C LEU A 97 -2.25 20.80 1.03
N SER A 98 -1.01 21.29 1.17
CA SER A 98 -0.10 20.88 2.24
C SER A 98 -0.68 21.16 3.63
N ARG A 99 -1.25 22.35 3.83
CA ARG A 99 -1.93 22.70 5.10
C ARG A 99 -3.18 21.86 5.33
N LYS A 100 -3.97 21.64 4.29
CA LYS A 100 -5.21 20.83 4.37
C LYS A 100 -4.91 19.39 4.72
N ALA A 101 -3.91 18.80 4.08
CA ALA A 101 -3.45 17.44 4.37
C ALA A 101 -3.00 17.29 5.83
N ALA A 102 -2.18 18.22 6.33
CA ALA A 102 -1.75 18.21 7.72
C ALA A 102 -2.95 18.31 8.69
N GLY A 103 -3.94 19.17 8.40
CA GLY A 103 -5.16 19.29 9.19
C GLY A 103 -6.08 18.04 9.15
N CYS A 104 -5.91 17.18 8.17
CA CYS A 104 -6.63 15.90 8.04
C CYS A 104 -5.80 14.69 8.51
N GLY A 105 -4.61 14.91 9.10
CA GLY A 105 -3.72 13.84 9.55
C GLY A 105 -3.04 13.07 8.41
N VAL A 106 -2.93 13.68 7.22
CA VAL A 106 -2.21 13.10 6.08
C VAL A 106 -0.82 13.71 6.01
N SER A 107 0.20 12.86 6.05
CA SER A 107 1.61 13.26 5.96
C SER A 107 1.96 13.63 4.51
N ALA A 108 1.76 14.90 4.14
CA ALA A 108 1.98 15.39 2.78
C ALA A 108 2.50 16.83 2.76
N GLY A 109 3.29 17.20 1.75
CA GLY A 109 3.79 18.56 1.55
C GLY A 109 5.02 18.63 0.66
N ILE A 110 5.76 19.72 0.78
CA ILE A 110 6.82 20.12 -0.15
C ILE A 110 8.24 19.68 0.26
N LEU A 111 8.39 18.96 1.37
CA LEU A 111 9.71 18.57 1.87
C LEU A 111 10.30 17.43 1.04
N GLY A 112 11.64 17.41 0.96
CA GLY A 112 12.38 16.27 0.42
C GLY A 112 12.50 16.22 -1.11
N GLU A 113 12.28 17.31 -1.84
CA GLU A 113 12.55 17.31 -3.28
C GLU A 113 14.03 17.02 -3.55
N ARG A 114 14.31 15.98 -4.33
CA ARG A 114 15.67 15.56 -4.69
C ARG A 114 16.00 15.89 -6.13
N ASP A 115 14.99 15.85 -7.00
CA ASP A 115 15.09 16.15 -8.42
C ASP A 115 13.81 16.88 -8.86
N SER A 116 13.96 18.13 -9.29
CA SER A 116 12.86 18.95 -9.76
C SER A 116 12.46 18.63 -11.20
N SER A 117 13.24 17.83 -11.95
CA SER A 117 12.91 17.45 -13.31
C SER A 117 11.62 16.63 -13.37
N LEU A 118 10.88 16.79 -14.48
CA LEU A 118 9.65 16.00 -14.68
C LEU A 118 10.01 14.57 -15.06
N ASP A 119 9.37 13.62 -14.40
CA ASP A 119 9.40 12.20 -14.75
C ASP A 119 8.46 11.87 -15.92
N HIS A 120 8.67 10.72 -16.56
CA HIS A 120 7.87 10.31 -17.72
C HIS A 120 6.40 10.05 -17.39
N GLY A 121 6.08 9.58 -16.16
CA GLY A 121 4.70 9.41 -15.71
C GLY A 121 3.95 10.73 -15.61
N THR A 122 4.65 11.84 -15.39
CA THR A 122 4.11 13.21 -15.46
C THR A 122 4.11 13.74 -16.90
N MET A 123 5.20 13.53 -17.63
CA MET A 123 5.37 14.14 -18.97
C MET A 123 4.44 13.56 -20.03
N ILE A 124 4.21 12.24 -20.04
CA ILE A 124 3.40 11.57 -21.05
C ILE A 124 1.95 12.08 -21.06
N PRO A 125 1.23 12.10 -19.94
CA PRO A 125 -0.12 12.66 -19.92
C PRO A 125 -0.19 14.11 -20.39
N LEU A 126 0.78 14.92 -19.97
CA LEU A 126 0.83 16.33 -20.34
C LEU A 126 1.20 16.53 -21.83
N TRP A 127 2.01 15.63 -22.42
CA TRP A 127 2.28 15.63 -23.85
C TRP A 127 1.00 15.45 -24.68
N PHE A 128 0.10 14.56 -24.26
CA PHE A 128 -1.20 14.40 -24.92
C PHE A 128 -2.11 15.59 -24.67
N LEU A 129 -2.20 16.09 -23.43
CA LEU A 129 -3.06 17.22 -23.11
C LEU A 129 -2.66 18.50 -23.84
N ASN A 130 -1.38 18.80 -23.92
CA ASN A 130 -0.84 20.02 -24.56
C ASN A 130 -1.13 20.11 -26.05
N GLN A 131 -1.55 19.00 -26.69
CA GLN A 131 -2.01 19.04 -28.09
C GLN A 131 -3.40 19.66 -28.24
N TYR A 132 -4.17 19.82 -27.15
CA TYR A 132 -5.56 20.27 -27.16
C TYR A 132 -5.83 21.44 -26.23
N TYR A 133 -5.03 21.61 -25.18
CA TYR A 133 -5.25 22.65 -24.19
C TYR A 133 -3.95 23.12 -23.55
N GLU A 134 -3.82 24.43 -23.48
CA GLU A 134 -2.73 25.13 -22.80
C GLU A 134 -3.32 26.17 -21.83
N GLY A 135 -2.50 26.74 -20.94
CA GLY A 135 -2.91 27.81 -20.03
C GLY A 135 -3.39 27.35 -18.67
N TYR A 136 -3.24 26.05 -18.33
CA TYR A 136 -3.45 25.52 -17.00
C TYR A 136 -2.18 25.59 -16.15
N ARG A 137 -2.33 25.55 -14.84
CA ARG A 137 -1.25 25.30 -13.90
C ARG A 137 -1.23 23.83 -13.49
N THR A 138 -0.11 23.36 -12.97
CA THR A 138 0.06 21.95 -12.60
C THR A 138 0.30 21.82 -11.09
N VAL A 139 -0.22 20.75 -10.51
CA VAL A 139 0.17 20.25 -9.19
C VAL A 139 0.70 18.84 -9.40
N ARG A 140 2.00 18.63 -9.20
CA ARG A 140 2.63 17.31 -9.33
C ARG A 140 2.72 16.66 -7.95
N ILE A 141 2.19 15.44 -7.83
CA ILE A 141 2.09 14.70 -6.58
C ILE A 141 2.71 13.32 -6.76
N GLY A 142 3.69 13.00 -5.92
CA GLY A 142 4.27 11.66 -5.80
C GLY A 142 3.43 10.76 -4.93
N LEU A 143 3.65 9.45 -5.06
CA LEU A 143 3.02 8.43 -4.24
C LEU A 143 3.79 8.21 -2.93
N SER A 144 3.25 7.36 -2.06
CA SER A 144 3.84 7.03 -0.76
C SER A 144 3.73 5.52 -0.47
N GLY A 145 4.52 5.02 0.48
CA GLY A 145 4.36 3.69 1.06
C GLY A 145 3.25 3.60 2.11
N LEU A 146 2.50 4.68 2.36
CA LEU A 146 1.36 4.69 3.28
C LEU A 146 0.20 3.81 2.76
N PRO A 147 -0.73 3.36 3.63
CA PRO A 147 -1.89 2.57 3.24
C PRO A 147 -2.81 3.26 2.21
N PHE A 148 -3.62 2.48 1.49
CA PHE A 148 -4.56 3.02 0.49
C PHE A 148 -5.56 4.01 1.09
N SER A 149 -5.98 3.83 2.34
CA SER A 149 -6.83 4.79 3.07
C SER A 149 -6.20 6.19 3.14
N GLN A 150 -4.87 6.30 3.35
CA GLN A 150 -4.16 7.57 3.36
C GLN A 150 -4.06 8.20 1.96
N HIS A 151 -3.89 7.38 0.91
CA HIS A 151 -3.93 7.85 -0.48
C HIS A 151 -5.31 8.42 -0.81
N TYR A 152 -6.38 7.73 -0.41
CA TYR A 152 -7.75 8.20 -0.62
C TYR A 152 -8.01 9.52 0.13
N LYS A 153 -7.57 9.64 1.39
CA LYS A 153 -7.65 10.89 2.18
C LYS A 153 -6.92 12.05 1.51
N LEU A 154 -5.77 11.80 0.90
CA LEU A 154 -5.07 12.83 0.12
C LEU A 154 -5.92 13.31 -1.05
N GLY A 155 -6.61 12.39 -1.75
CA GLY A 155 -7.56 12.73 -2.80
C GLY A 155 -8.69 13.62 -2.30
N GLN A 156 -9.30 13.29 -1.16
CA GLN A 156 -10.30 14.15 -0.53
C GLN A 156 -9.75 15.54 -0.15
N CYS A 157 -8.47 15.62 0.24
CA CYS A 157 -7.80 16.90 0.50
C CYS A 157 -7.63 17.72 -0.79
N ILE A 158 -7.34 17.09 -1.94
CA ILE A 158 -7.28 17.76 -3.24
C ILE A 158 -8.65 18.39 -3.59
N GLN A 159 -9.74 17.62 -3.47
CA GLN A 159 -11.11 18.10 -3.71
C GLN A 159 -11.45 19.30 -2.83
N LYS A 160 -11.24 19.15 -1.51
CA LYS A 160 -11.54 20.23 -0.54
C LYS A 160 -10.68 21.47 -0.76
N THR A 161 -9.43 21.32 -1.20
CA THR A 161 -8.55 22.44 -1.53
C THR A 161 -9.07 23.19 -2.75
N ALA A 162 -9.53 22.46 -3.78
CA ALA A 162 -10.13 23.05 -4.97
C ALA A 162 -11.38 23.87 -4.63
N GLU A 163 -12.24 23.35 -3.74
CA GLU A 163 -13.42 24.05 -3.24
C GLU A 163 -13.05 25.33 -2.48
N LEU A 164 -12.10 25.26 -1.56
CA LEU A 164 -11.66 26.41 -0.76
C LEU A 164 -11.04 27.54 -1.58
N LEU A 165 -10.34 27.20 -2.66
CA LEU A 165 -9.71 28.17 -3.56
C LEU A 165 -10.62 28.55 -4.74
N GLU A 166 -11.83 27.99 -4.82
CA GLU A 166 -12.73 28.13 -5.98
C GLU A 166 -12.02 27.79 -7.31
N ARG A 167 -11.06 26.85 -7.26
CA ARG A 167 -10.21 26.46 -8.37
C ARG A 167 -10.87 25.34 -9.18
N ARG A 168 -11.02 25.53 -10.47
CA ARG A 168 -11.50 24.48 -11.37
C ARG A 168 -10.37 23.52 -11.66
N ILE A 169 -10.46 22.28 -11.13
CA ILE A 169 -9.39 21.28 -11.20
C ILE A 169 -9.84 20.03 -11.95
N ALA A 170 -8.91 19.44 -12.70
CA ALA A 170 -8.98 18.08 -13.20
C ALA A 170 -7.82 17.25 -12.65
N VAL A 171 -8.03 15.95 -12.49
CA VAL A 171 -7.01 15.01 -11.98
C VAL A 171 -6.58 14.06 -13.09
N ILE A 172 -5.27 13.85 -13.22
CA ILE A 172 -4.68 12.82 -14.07
C ILE A 172 -4.04 11.78 -13.15
N ALA A 173 -4.60 10.59 -13.12
CA ALA A 173 -4.00 9.43 -12.47
C ALA A 173 -3.15 8.66 -13.48
N SER A 174 -1.84 8.87 -13.40
CA SER A 174 -0.87 8.22 -14.26
C SER A 174 -0.41 6.91 -13.64
N GLY A 175 -0.51 5.81 -14.39
CA GLY A 175 -0.11 4.49 -13.91
C GLY A 175 -0.34 3.39 -14.92
N ASP A 176 0.67 2.53 -15.10
CA ASP A 176 0.50 1.29 -15.83
C ASP A 176 -0.15 0.25 -14.92
N LEU A 177 -0.87 -0.70 -15.52
CA LEU A 177 -1.46 -1.82 -14.82
C LEU A 177 -0.39 -2.90 -14.56
N SER A 178 -0.77 -4.18 -14.51
CA SER A 178 0.20 -5.24 -14.25
C SER A 178 1.37 -5.23 -15.25
N HIS A 179 2.59 -5.41 -14.72
CA HIS A 179 3.79 -5.66 -15.52
C HIS A 179 4.09 -7.17 -15.70
N LYS A 180 3.17 -8.05 -15.30
CA LYS A 180 3.36 -9.50 -15.20
C LYS A 180 2.41 -10.28 -16.11
N LEU A 181 2.15 -9.80 -17.32
CA LEU A 181 1.14 -10.42 -18.22
C LEU A 181 1.66 -11.51 -19.13
N LYS A 182 2.98 -11.60 -19.37
CA LYS A 182 3.57 -12.52 -20.35
C LYS A 182 4.92 -13.05 -19.91
N ASP A 183 5.20 -14.33 -20.16
CA ASP A 183 6.50 -14.96 -19.86
C ASP A 183 7.66 -14.34 -20.65
N ASP A 184 7.41 -13.96 -21.89
CA ASP A 184 8.35 -13.29 -22.79
C ASP A 184 8.33 -11.76 -22.64
N GLY A 185 7.55 -11.23 -21.70
CA GLY A 185 7.51 -9.81 -21.36
C GLY A 185 8.72 -9.35 -20.54
N PRO A 186 8.93 -8.04 -20.41
CA PRO A 186 10.12 -7.49 -19.74
C PRO A 186 10.23 -7.85 -18.25
N TYR A 187 9.12 -8.24 -17.62
CA TYR A 187 9.05 -8.55 -16.18
C TYR A 187 8.58 -10.01 -15.92
N GLY A 188 8.35 -10.81 -16.96
CA GLY A 188 7.84 -12.18 -16.87
C GLY A 188 6.33 -12.24 -16.56
N PHE A 189 5.86 -13.45 -16.25
CA PHE A 189 4.45 -13.72 -15.94
C PHE A 189 4.25 -14.00 -14.45
N GLN A 190 3.11 -13.56 -13.94
CA GLN A 190 2.59 -13.90 -12.63
C GLN A 190 1.07 -14.08 -12.74
N ALA A 191 0.52 -15.10 -12.10
CA ALA A 191 -0.91 -15.39 -12.20
C ALA A 191 -1.81 -14.23 -11.72
N GLU A 192 -1.34 -13.47 -10.75
CA GLU A 192 -2.01 -12.28 -10.24
C GLU A 192 -2.10 -11.16 -11.29
N GLY A 193 -1.20 -11.11 -12.26
CA GLY A 193 -1.15 -10.03 -13.26
C GLY A 193 -2.44 -9.88 -14.06
N PRO A 194 -2.87 -10.87 -14.87
CA PRO A 194 -4.12 -10.77 -15.60
C PRO A 194 -5.35 -10.59 -14.71
N VAL A 195 -5.37 -11.20 -13.52
CA VAL A 195 -6.46 -11.07 -12.56
C VAL A 195 -6.56 -9.65 -12.01
N TYR A 196 -5.41 -9.01 -11.76
CA TYR A 196 -5.35 -7.60 -11.37
C TYR A 196 -5.95 -6.71 -12.46
N ASP A 197 -5.49 -6.88 -13.70
CA ASP A 197 -5.93 -6.05 -14.82
C ASP A 197 -7.45 -6.18 -15.06
N GLU A 198 -8.00 -7.39 -14.98
CA GLU A 198 -9.44 -7.61 -15.09
C GLU A 198 -10.21 -6.88 -13.99
N LYS A 199 -9.78 -7.05 -12.72
CA LYS A 199 -10.44 -6.44 -11.56
C LYS A 199 -10.37 -4.92 -11.61
N ILE A 200 -9.18 -4.36 -11.84
CA ILE A 200 -9.00 -2.90 -11.83
C ILE A 200 -9.79 -2.25 -12.97
N MET A 201 -9.83 -2.86 -14.16
CA MET A 201 -10.59 -2.33 -15.29
C MET A 201 -12.10 -2.46 -15.11
N ASP A 202 -12.59 -3.46 -14.36
CA ASP A 202 -14.00 -3.54 -13.96
C ASP A 202 -14.36 -2.42 -12.96
N ILE A 203 -13.55 -2.27 -11.90
CA ILE A 203 -13.74 -1.24 -10.86
C ILE A 203 -13.72 0.16 -11.47
N MET A 204 -12.65 0.46 -12.20
CA MET A 204 -12.41 1.79 -12.75
C MET A 204 -13.38 2.12 -13.88
N GLY A 205 -13.71 1.15 -14.74
CA GLY A 205 -14.65 1.34 -15.82
C GLY A 205 -16.09 1.61 -15.37
N ARG A 206 -16.46 1.16 -14.16
CA ARG A 206 -17.80 1.43 -13.57
C ARG A 206 -17.80 2.59 -12.56
N GLY A 207 -16.63 3.05 -12.14
CA GLY A 207 -16.51 4.04 -11.08
C GLY A 207 -16.87 3.49 -9.68
N ASP A 208 -16.71 2.18 -9.47
CA ASP A 208 -16.98 1.48 -8.20
C ASP A 208 -15.79 1.61 -7.23
N PHE A 209 -15.35 2.83 -6.99
CA PHE A 209 -14.09 3.14 -6.31
C PHE A 209 -13.95 2.54 -4.91
N GLY A 210 -15.04 2.27 -4.21
CA GLY A 210 -15.01 1.60 -2.91
C GLY A 210 -14.38 0.20 -2.94
N ARG A 211 -14.44 -0.49 -4.09
CA ARG A 211 -13.82 -1.81 -4.27
C ARG A 211 -12.29 -1.77 -4.43
N LEU A 212 -11.70 -0.60 -4.58
CA LEU A 212 -10.22 -0.46 -4.54
C LEU A 212 -9.65 -0.89 -3.19
N PHE A 213 -10.40 -0.72 -2.11
CA PHE A 213 -10.02 -1.19 -0.78
C PHE A 213 -10.09 -2.72 -0.59
N ASP A 214 -10.73 -3.44 -1.52
CA ASP A 214 -10.79 -4.91 -1.48
C ASP A 214 -9.56 -5.57 -2.14
N MET A 215 -8.67 -4.77 -2.72
CA MET A 215 -7.42 -5.21 -3.33
C MET A 215 -6.27 -5.06 -2.34
N SER A 216 -5.75 -6.18 -1.83
CA SER A 216 -4.63 -6.12 -0.86
C SER A 216 -3.34 -5.60 -1.51
N GLU A 217 -2.50 -4.94 -0.72
CA GLU A 217 -1.20 -4.44 -1.21
C GLU A 217 -0.29 -5.58 -1.70
N ASP A 218 -0.33 -6.75 -1.05
CA ASP A 218 0.39 -7.94 -1.48
C ASP A 218 -0.06 -8.43 -2.87
N PHE A 219 -1.36 -8.48 -3.12
CA PHE A 219 -1.91 -8.83 -4.43
C PHE A 219 -1.47 -7.83 -5.52
N CYS A 220 -1.52 -6.52 -5.23
CA CYS A 220 -1.03 -5.48 -6.14
C CYS A 220 0.48 -5.60 -6.39
N ALA A 221 1.27 -5.86 -5.35
CA ALA A 221 2.71 -6.06 -5.46
C ALA A 221 3.07 -7.29 -6.30
N LYS A 222 2.34 -8.40 -6.18
CA LYS A 222 2.52 -9.61 -7.02
C LYS A 222 2.19 -9.34 -8.48
N ALA A 223 1.19 -8.52 -8.77
CA ALA A 223 0.90 -8.05 -10.12
C ALA A 223 1.98 -7.09 -10.65
N ALA A 224 2.83 -6.55 -9.78
CA ALA A 224 3.88 -5.56 -10.10
C ALA A 224 3.33 -4.34 -10.85
N GLU A 225 2.17 -3.86 -10.44
CA GLU A 225 1.55 -2.66 -10.99
C GLU A 225 2.23 -1.39 -10.47
N CYS A 226 2.03 -0.25 -11.12
CA CYS A 226 2.49 1.05 -10.61
C CYS A 226 1.38 2.10 -10.51
N GLY A 227 0.15 1.78 -10.94
CA GLY A 227 -0.95 2.74 -11.03
C GLY A 227 -1.91 2.76 -9.85
N GLN A 228 -2.02 1.66 -9.08
CA GLN A 228 -3.04 1.48 -8.03
C GLN A 228 -3.14 2.69 -7.10
N ARG A 229 -2.02 3.15 -6.56
CA ARG A 229 -1.97 4.27 -5.62
C ARG A 229 -2.42 5.60 -6.25
N SER A 230 -2.06 5.84 -7.52
CA SER A 230 -2.56 6.99 -8.29
C SER A 230 -4.07 6.93 -8.46
N PHE A 231 -4.61 5.74 -8.76
CA PHE A 231 -6.05 5.54 -8.95
C PHE A 231 -6.81 5.72 -7.64
N VAL A 232 -6.25 5.30 -6.51
CA VAL A 232 -6.85 5.50 -5.18
C VAL A 232 -6.89 6.99 -4.81
N ILE A 233 -5.82 7.77 -5.04
CA ILE A 233 -5.84 9.23 -4.80
C ILE A 233 -6.90 9.90 -5.69
N MET A 234 -6.93 9.56 -6.98
CA MET A 234 -7.92 10.10 -7.92
C MET A 234 -9.34 9.80 -7.46
N SER A 235 -9.59 8.57 -7.01
CA SER A 235 -10.92 8.16 -6.51
C SER A 235 -11.33 8.94 -5.27
N GLY A 236 -10.38 9.24 -4.38
CA GLY A 236 -10.59 10.12 -3.24
C GLY A 236 -10.88 11.57 -3.64
N ALA A 237 -10.30 12.07 -4.74
CA ALA A 237 -10.61 13.39 -5.27
C ALA A 237 -12.02 13.46 -5.89
N LEU A 238 -12.61 12.31 -6.24
CA LEU A 238 -13.97 12.17 -6.74
C LEU A 238 -14.96 11.66 -5.67
N ASP A 239 -14.54 11.63 -4.41
CA ASP A 239 -15.37 11.14 -3.31
C ASP A 239 -16.64 11.98 -3.15
N SER A 240 -17.76 11.31 -2.81
CA SER A 240 -19.06 11.95 -2.62
C SER A 240 -19.59 12.75 -3.84
N LEU A 241 -19.04 12.47 -5.04
CA LEU A 241 -19.51 13.02 -6.30
C LEU A 241 -20.17 11.95 -7.17
N ALA A 242 -21.24 12.31 -7.85
CA ALA A 242 -21.77 11.54 -8.97
C ALA A 242 -20.76 11.62 -10.12
N VAL A 243 -20.42 10.47 -10.67
CA VAL A 243 -19.41 10.35 -11.70
C VAL A 243 -19.93 9.50 -12.84
N LYS A 244 -19.90 10.05 -14.05
CA LYS A 244 -20.06 9.27 -15.28
C LYS A 244 -18.69 8.68 -15.62
N ALA A 245 -18.51 7.39 -15.34
CA ALA A 245 -17.30 6.65 -15.65
C ALA A 245 -17.40 5.98 -17.01
N GLU A 246 -16.34 6.04 -17.80
CA GLU A 246 -16.25 5.38 -19.10
C GLU A 246 -14.87 4.76 -19.30
N ARG A 247 -14.84 3.45 -19.56
CA ARG A 247 -13.65 2.74 -20.01
C ARG A 247 -13.49 2.96 -21.52
N LEU A 248 -12.38 3.59 -21.93
CA LEU A 248 -12.10 3.85 -23.34
C LEU A 248 -11.29 2.73 -23.98
N SER A 249 -10.29 2.19 -23.29
CA SER A 249 -9.48 1.06 -23.81
C SER A 249 -8.81 0.26 -22.71
N TYR A 250 -8.38 -0.95 -23.10
CA TYR A 250 -7.40 -1.77 -22.38
C TYR A 250 -6.63 -2.60 -23.39
N GLU A 251 -5.29 -2.57 -23.30
CA GLU A 251 -4.36 -3.37 -24.10
C GLU A 251 -3.18 -3.83 -23.24
N GLY A 252 -2.56 -4.97 -23.57
CA GLY A 252 -1.39 -5.51 -22.86
C GLY A 252 -0.42 -6.28 -23.79
N PRO A 253 -0.10 -5.77 -25.01
CA PRO A 253 0.64 -6.55 -26.01
C PRO A 253 2.09 -6.80 -25.65
N PHE A 254 2.69 -5.95 -24.80
CA PHE A 254 4.10 -6.00 -24.42
C PHE A 254 4.36 -6.59 -23.03
N GLY A 255 3.37 -7.29 -22.44
CA GLY A 255 3.49 -7.84 -21.09
C GLY A 255 3.19 -6.86 -19.96
N VAL A 256 2.79 -5.63 -20.32
CA VAL A 256 2.34 -4.56 -19.41
C VAL A 256 0.93 -4.13 -19.80
N GLY A 257 0.03 -3.99 -18.82
CA GLY A 257 -1.35 -3.58 -19.04
C GLY A 257 -1.50 -2.06 -19.14
N TYR A 258 -2.24 -1.60 -20.14
CA TYR A 258 -2.52 -0.19 -20.42
C TYR A 258 -4.02 0.06 -20.42
N GLY A 259 -4.52 0.69 -19.36
CA GLY A 259 -5.95 1.04 -19.21
C GLY A 259 -6.20 2.53 -19.35
N VAL A 260 -7.24 2.93 -20.07
CA VAL A 260 -7.67 4.32 -20.20
C VAL A 260 -9.14 4.44 -19.80
N CYS A 261 -9.41 5.30 -18.81
CA CYS A 261 -10.77 5.63 -18.37
C CYS A 261 -10.93 7.15 -18.18
N VAL A 262 -12.14 7.63 -18.33
CA VAL A 262 -12.54 9.04 -18.12
C VAL A 262 -13.66 9.12 -17.12
N TYR A 263 -13.65 10.14 -16.28
CA TYR A 263 -14.64 10.36 -15.21
C TYR A 263 -15.10 11.80 -15.26
N GLU A 264 -16.37 12.02 -15.61
CA GLU A 264 -17.00 13.34 -15.61
C GLU A 264 -17.86 13.50 -14.36
N THR A 265 -17.70 14.60 -13.64
CA THR A 265 -18.50 14.86 -12.43
C THR A 265 -19.87 15.44 -12.80
N GLU A 266 -20.94 14.87 -12.23
CA GLU A 266 -22.33 15.27 -12.52
C GLU A 266 -23.02 15.97 -11.35
N GLY A 267 -22.37 16.04 -10.17
CA GLY A 267 -22.93 16.69 -8.98
C GLY A 267 -22.57 15.97 -7.70
N ALA A 268 -23.21 16.37 -6.60
CA ALA A 268 -23.01 15.72 -5.31
C ALA A 268 -23.72 14.36 -5.24
N ALA A 269 -23.07 13.39 -4.63
CA ALA A 269 -23.59 12.05 -4.37
C ALA A 269 -23.07 11.53 -3.01
N PRO A 270 -23.63 12.01 -1.88
CA PRO A 270 -23.14 11.69 -0.54
C PRO A 270 -23.06 10.18 -0.23
N GLN A 271 -23.86 9.36 -0.92
CA GLN A 271 -23.82 7.90 -0.80
C GLN A 271 -22.54 7.28 -1.35
N ARG A 272 -21.70 8.03 -2.07
CA ARG A 272 -20.41 7.61 -2.60
C ARG A 272 -19.23 7.98 -1.68
N ASP A 273 -19.47 8.18 -0.39
CA ASP A 273 -18.46 8.34 0.64
C ASP A 273 -17.81 6.96 0.94
N PHE A 274 -16.92 6.55 0.06
CA PHE A 274 -16.37 5.19 0.08
C PHE A 274 -15.36 4.97 1.20
N LEU A 275 -14.64 6.01 1.60
CA LEU A 275 -13.70 5.89 2.70
C LEU A 275 -14.44 5.66 4.02
N ARG A 276 -15.51 6.41 4.30
CA ARG A 276 -16.32 6.20 5.48
C ARG A 276 -16.92 4.80 5.51
N GLN A 277 -17.46 4.33 4.36
CA GLN A 277 -17.99 2.97 4.23
C GLN A 277 -16.91 1.90 4.51
N TYR A 278 -15.69 2.13 4.03
CA TYR A 278 -14.55 1.25 4.30
C TYR A 278 -14.18 1.26 5.80
N GLU A 279 -14.04 2.43 6.41
CA GLU A 279 -13.72 2.58 7.84
C GLU A 279 -14.81 1.95 8.72
N GLU A 280 -16.10 2.16 8.42
CA GLU A 280 -17.22 1.51 9.11
C GLU A 280 -17.15 -0.02 9.00
N ARG A 281 -16.83 -0.55 7.81
CA ARG A 281 -16.65 -1.98 7.56
C ARG A 281 -15.48 -2.55 8.37
N VAL A 282 -14.33 -1.88 8.38
CA VAL A 282 -13.14 -2.29 9.15
C VAL A 282 -13.45 -2.29 10.65
N CYS A 283 -14.08 -1.23 11.16
CA CYS A 283 -14.49 -1.15 12.58
C CYS A 283 -15.49 -2.27 12.95
N ALA A 284 -16.47 -2.54 12.09
CA ALA A 284 -17.43 -3.62 12.33
C ALA A 284 -16.76 -5.01 12.34
N GLN A 285 -15.78 -5.23 11.45
CA GLN A 285 -15.00 -6.47 11.46
C GLN A 285 -14.15 -6.60 12.71
N ALA A 286 -13.48 -5.52 13.14
CA ALA A 286 -12.71 -5.50 14.38
C ALA A 286 -13.59 -5.78 15.60
N ALA A 287 -14.80 -5.19 15.67
CA ALA A 287 -15.75 -5.46 16.75
C ALA A 287 -16.16 -6.94 16.81
N ARG A 288 -16.47 -7.56 15.64
CA ARG A 288 -16.81 -9.00 15.58
C ARG A 288 -15.65 -9.88 16.01
N ARG A 289 -14.41 -9.53 15.65
CA ARG A 289 -13.23 -10.26 16.11
C ARG A 289 -13.07 -10.16 17.63
N LYS A 290 -13.25 -8.96 18.21
CA LYS A 290 -13.22 -8.76 19.67
C LYS A 290 -14.25 -9.61 20.42
N GLU A 291 -15.43 -9.83 19.85
CA GLU A 291 -16.46 -10.72 20.42
C GLU A 291 -16.06 -12.21 20.35
N ALA A 292 -15.30 -12.61 19.33
CA ALA A 292 -14.85 -13.97 19.09
C ALA A 292 -13.49 -14.30 19.73
N GLU A 293 -12.76 -13.30 20.26
CA GLU A 293 -11.45 -13.48 20.89
C GLU A 293 -11.48 -14.51 22.03
N ASP A 294 -10.52 -15.41 22.01
CA ASP A 294 -10.28 -16.28 23.17
C ASP A 294 -9.57 -15.55 24.32
N ALA A 295 -9.28 -16.25 25.39
CA ALA A 295 -8.67 -15.65 26.58
C ALA A 295 -7.25 -15.13 26.32
N TYR A 296 -6.50 -15.76 25.42
CA TYR A 296 -5.12 -15.39 25.09
C TYR A 296 -5.07 -14.05 24.35
N VAL A 297 -5.86 -13.93 23.29
CA VAL A 297 -5.93 -12.72 22.47
C VAL A 297 -6.54 -11.56 23.25
N ARG A 298 -7.61 -11.84 24.03
CA ARG A 298 -8.24 -10.85 24.90
C ARG A 298 -7.25 -10.26 25.91
N LEU A 299 -6.40 -11.10 26.52
CA LEU A 299 -5.37 -10.66 27.46
C LEU A 299 -4.34 -9.75 26.77
N ALA A 300 -3.87 -10.13 25.57
CA ALA A 300 -2.93 -9.33 24.80
C ALA A 300 -3.54 -7.96 24.45
N ARG A 301 -4.77 -7.93 23.92
CA ARG A 301 -5.47 -6.69 23.56
C ARG A 301 -5.68 -5.78 24.77
N GLN A 302 -6.25 -6.30 25.88
CA GLN A 302 -6.47 -5.52 27.10
C GLN A 302 -5.17 -4.93 27.64
N THR A 303 -4.08 -5.68 27.55
CA THR A 303 -2.75 -5.23 27.97
C THR A 303 -2.31 -4.03 27.12
N ILE A 304 -2.42 -4.14 25.80
CA ILE A 304 -2.00 -3.08 24.87
C ILE A 304 -2.87 -1.84 25.02
N GLU A 305 -4.19 -2.00 24.99
CA GLU A 305 -5.13 -0.88 25.14
C GLU A 305 -4.89 -0.12 26.45
N THR A 306 -4.70 -0.86 27.56
CA THR A 306 -4.44 -0.23 28.86
C THR A 306 -3.07 0.47 28.87
N TYR A 307 -2.04 -0.18 28.34
CA TYR A 307 -0.70 0.39 28.33
C TYR A 307 -0.60 1.64 27.47
N ILE A 308 -1.18 1.63 26.28
CA ILE A 308 -1.18 2.78 25.38
C ILE A 308 -1.94 3.98 25.99
N ARG A 309 -3.08 3.73 26.63
CA ARG A 309 -3.90 4.80 27.25
C ARG A 309 -3.33 5.33 28.56
N THR A 310 -2.65 4.49 29.34
CA THR A 310 -2.29 4.84 30.73
C THR A 310 -0.80 4.80 31.04
N GLY A 311 0.02 4.20 30.19
CA GLY A 311 1.44 3.91 30.43
C GLY A 311 1.69 2.80 31.45
N LYS A 312 0.64 2.12 31.94
CA LYS A 312 0.75 1.10 33.00
C LYS A 312 0.44 -0.29 32.45
N LYS A 313 1.27 -1.27 32.83
CA LYS A 313 0.97 -2.69 32.58
C LYS A 313 -0.17 -3.16 33.47
N ILE A 314 -1.01 -4.04 32.96
CA ILE A 314 -2.00 -4.74 33.79
C ILE A 314 -1.31 -5.85 34.61
N SER A 315 -1.89 -6.21 35.75
CA SER A 315 -1.58 -7.48 36.43
C SER A 315 -2.32 -8.61 35.74
N VAL A 316 -1.87 -9.86 35.95
CA VAL A 316 -2.58 -11.02 35.45
C VAL A 316 -4.01 -11.02 36.05
N PRO A 317 -5.06 -10.97 35.22
CA PRO A 317 -6.43 -10.91 35.69
C PRO A 317 -6.90 -12.29 36.17
N ASP A 318 -7.92 -12.33 37.04
CA ASP A 318 -8.61 -13.55 37.42
C ASP A 318 -9.50 -14.07 36.27
N GLY A 319 -9.78 -15.39 36.28
CA GLY A 319 -10.73 -16.04 35.38
C GLY A 319 -10.16 -16.41 34.00
N LEU A 320 -8.84 -16.42 33.85
CA LEU A 320 -8.18 -17.03 32.68
C LEU A 320 -8.23 -18.57 32.80
N PRO A 321 -8.06 -19.30 31.67
CA PRO A 321 -7.85 -20.76 31.72
C PRO A 321 -6.68 -21.15 32.61
N ASP A 322 -6.83 -22.27 33.36
CA ASP A 322 -5.83 -22.74 34.32
C ASP A 322 -4.43 -22.91 33.70
N GLU A 323 -4.37 -23.38 32.46
CA GLU A 323 -3.10 -23.54 31.74
C GLU A 323 -2.34 -22.23 31.54
N MET A 324 -3.02 -21.08 31.46
CA MET A 324 -2.37 -19.77 31.31
C MET A 324 -1.68 -19.33 32.59
N TYR A 325 -2.09 -19.84 33.75
CA TYR A 325 -1.43 -19.59 35.05
C TYR A 325 -0.34 -20.62 35.35
N ALA A 326 -0.63 -21.91 35.06
CA ALA A 326 0.19 -23.03 35.49
C ALA A 326 1.37 -23.32 34.53
N ASN A 327 1.17 -23.11 33.22
CA ASN A 327 2.16 -23.48 32.21
C ASN A 327 3.05 -22.32 31.86
N ARG A 328 4.26 -22.68 31.38
CA ARG A 328 5.26 -21.76 30.85
C ARG A 328 5.55 -22.11 29.39
N ALA A 329 5.53 -21.13 28.53
CA ALA A 329 5.81 -21.30 27.10
C ALA A 329 6.47 -20.05 26.52
N GLY A 330 7.17 -20.17 25.39
CA GLY A 330 7.47 -19.03 24.54
C GLY A 330 6.18 -18.52 23.91
N VAL A 331 6.03 -17.21 23.77
CA VAL A 331 4.85 -16.57 23.22
C VAL A 331 5.24 -15.47 22.27
N PHE A 332 4.56 -15.38 21.11
CA PHE A 332 4.62 -14.20 20.24
C PHE A 332 3.29 -13.49 20.26
N VAL A 333 3.33 -12.17 20.33
CA VAL A 333 2.16 -11.31 20.17
C VAL A 333 2.35 -10.53 18.87
N SER A 334 1.39 -10.65 17.97
CA SER A 334 1.39 -9.96 16.68
C SER A 334 0.23 -8.98 16.58
N LEU A 335 0.51 -7.83 16.01
CA LEU A 335 -0.44 -6.77 15.72
C LEU A 335 -0.49 -6.58 14.21
N LYS A 336 -1.68 -6.46 13.66
CA LYS A 336 -1.90 -6.09 12.27
C LYS A 336 -2.84 -4.90 12.19
N GLU A 337 -2.69 -4.07 11.17
CA GLU A 337 -3.60 -3.00 10.81
C GLU A 337 -3.86 -3.09 9.30
N GLU A 338 -5.12 -3.11 8.91
CA GLU A 338 -5.54 -3.28 7.49
C GLU A 338 -4.89 -4.51 6.80
N GLY A 339 -4.70 -5.60 7.57
CA GLY A 339 -4.05 -6.83 7.09
C GLY A 339 -2.52 -6.79 7.06
N ALA A 340 -1.89 -5.62 7.17
CA ALA A 340 -0.44 -5.47 7.22
C ALA A 340 0.10 -5.64 8.64
N LEU A 341 1.33 -6.18 8.76
CA LEU A 341 2.02 -6.28 10.05
C LEU A 341 2.28 -4.89 10.64
N ARG A 342 1.86 -4.66 11.89
CA ARG A 342 2.04 -3.41 12.63
C ARG A 342 2.96 -3.55 13.85
N GLY A 343 3.20 -4.75 14.31
CA GLY A 343 4.12 -5.09 15.40
C GLY A 343 4.11 -6.58 15.68
N CYS A 344 5.27 -7.14 16.03
CA CYS A 344 5.38 -8.55 16.42
C CYS A 344 6.63 -8.74 17.26
N ILE A 345 6.47 -9.06 18.53
CA ILE A 345 7.56 -9.41 19.44
C ILE A 345 7.16 -10.68 20.22
N GLY A 346 8.14 -11.51 20.51
CA GLY A 346 7.93 -12.71 21.28
C GLY A 346 9.23 -13.28 21.85
N THR A 347 9.07 -14.34 22.61
CA THR A 347 10.11 -15.13 23.24
C THR A 347 10.09 -16.56 22.70
N ILE A 348 11.25 -17.11 22.40
CA ILE A 348 11.40 -18.48 21.85
C ILE A 348 11.12 -19.53 22.95
N GLY A 349 11.46 -19.20 24.17
CA GLY A 349 11.24 -20.04 25.36
C GLY A 349 10.69 -19.21 26.49
N PRO A 350 10.17 -19.83 27.55
CA PRO A 350 9.55 -19.14 28.67
C PRO A 350 10.56 -18.30 29.46
N VAL A 351 10.31 -17.01 29.57
CA VAL A 351 11.12 -16.06 30.36
C VAL A 351 10.38 -15.64 31.63
N ARG A 352 9.04 -15.79 31.65
CA ARG A 352 8.17 -15.45 32.78
C ARG A 352 7.67 -16.71 33.49
N ASN A 353 6.93 -16.51 34.60
CA ASN A 353 6.45 -17.62 35.43
C ASN A 353 5.24 -18.32 34.85
N SER A 354 4.49 -17.67 33.96
CA SER A 354 3.31 -18.20 33.30
C SER A 354 3.14 -17.70 31.90
N ILE A 355 2.30 -18.38 31.08
CA ILE A 355 1.89 -17.93 29.75
C ILE A 355 1.23 -16.55 29.84
N ALA A 356 0.38 -16.32 30.84
CA ALA A 356 -0.28 -15.02 31.00
C ALA A 356 0.73 -13.87 31.20
N GLU A 357 1.74 -14.05 32.05
CA GLU A 357 2.79 -13.06 32.24
C GLU A 357 3.62 -12.85 30.97
N GLU A 358 3.89 -13.93 30.21
CA GLU A 358 4.61 -13.86 28.95
C GLU A 358 3.83 -13.05 27.90
N ILE A 359 2.50 -13.26 27.79
CA ILE A 359 1.62 -12.49 26.91
C ILE A 359 1.66 -11.00 27.27
N ILE A 360 1.49 -10.66 28.55
CA ILE A 360 1.50 -9.26 29.01
C ILE A 360 2.80 -8.54 28.62
N GLU A 361 3.95 -9.18 28.85
CA GLU A 361 5.25 -8.56 28.54
C GLU A 361 5.46 -8.40 27.03
N ASN A 362 5.13 -9.44 26.26
CA ASN A 362 5.31 -9.42 24.81
C ASN A 362 4.29 -8.51 24.11
N ALA A 363 3.07 -8.38 24.64
CA ALA A 363 2.07 -7.44 24.15
C ALA A 363 2.54 -5.98 24.25
N VAL A 364 3.08 -5.58 25.40
CA VAL A 364 3.69 -4.25 25.56
C VAL A 364 4.87 -4.07 24.62
N SER A 365 5.71 -5.10 24.50
CA SER A 365 6.90 -5.01 23.63
C SER A 365 6.53 -4.93 22.15
N ALA A 366 5.55 -5.70 21.69
CA ALA A 366 5.07 -5.68 20.31
C ALA A 366 4.46 -4.33 19.92
N SER A 367 3.77 -3.66 20.87
CA SER A 367 3.14 -2.37 20.61
C SER A 367 4.08 -1.16 20.72
N THR A 368 5.22 -1.29 21.42
CA THR A 368 6.06 -0.10 21.74
C THR A 368 7.55 -0.26 21.49
N LYS A 369 8.06 -1.49 21.28
CA LYS A 369 9.49 -1.77 21.20
C LYS A 369 9.90 -2.53 19.95
N ASP A 370 9.01 -2.76 19.01
CA ASP A 370 9.37 -3.36 17.73
C ASP A 370 10.15 -2.33 16.90
N PRO A 371 11.46 -2.59 16.59
CA PRO A 371 12.30 -1.60 15.94
C PRO A 371 11.91 -1.26 14.50
N ARG A 372 11.00 -2.04 13.93
CA ARG A 372 10.50 -1.81 12.57
C ARG A 372 9.42 -0.74 12.50
N PHE A 373 8.79 -0.42 13.63
CA PHE A 373 7.61 0.44 13.71
C PHE A 373 7.74 1.47 14.83
N HIS A 374 7.06 2.59 14.67
CA HIS A 374 6.84 3.51 15.79
C HIS A 374 5.88 2.90 16.80
N ALA A 375 5.94 3.38 18.05
CA ALA A 375 4.99 2.94 19.08
C ALA A 375 3.54 3.15 18.62
N VAL A 376 2.68 2.18 18.93
CA VAL A 376 1.24 2.25 18.63
C VAL A 376 0.64 3.45 19.34
N ARG A 377 -0.26 4.16 18.66
CA ARG A 377 -0.99 5.32 19.19
C ARG A 377 -2.42 4.94 19.55
N GLU A 378 -3.06 5.75 20.39
CA GLU A 378 -4.43 5.50 20.83
C GLU A 378 -5.45 5.46 19.69
N ASP A 379 -5.27 6.28 18.65
CA ASP A 379 -6.15 6.35 17.48
C ASP A 379 -6.08 5.10 16.56
N GLU A 380 -5.07 4.25 16.74
CA GLU A 380 -4.92 2.99 16.01
C GLU A 380 -5.66 1.81 16.67
N LEU A 381 -5.90 1.87 17.99
CA LEU A 381 -6.37 0.73 18.81
C LEU A 381 -7.67 0.07 18.30
N GLU A 382 -8.56 0.84 17.70
CA GLU A 382 -9.85 0.31 17.21
C GLU A 382 -9.72 -0.47 15.90
N ARG A 383 -8.62 -0.29 15.18
CA ARG A 383 -8.37 -0.93 13.88
C ARG A 383 -7.38 -2.09 13.98
N LEU A 384 -6.73 -2.26 15.14
CA LEU A 384 -5.75 -3.33 15.33
C LEU A 384 -6.42 -4.70 15.40
N GLU A 385 -5.77 -5.66 14.77
CA GLU A 385 -6.03 -7.09 14.87
C GLU A 385 -4.92 -7.73 15.69
N TYR A 386 -5.29 -8.60 16.60
CA TYR A 386 -4.36 -9.23 17.54
C TYR A 386 -4.31 -10.74 17.29
N SER A 387 -3.13 -11.31 17.44
CA SER A 387 -2.96 -12.77 17.52
C SER A 387 -1.87 -13.12 18.51
N VAL A 388 -2.01 -14.30 19.12
CA VAL A 388 -1.06 -14.83 20.08
C VAL A 388 -0.63 -16.23 19.64
N ASP A 389 0.66 -16.42 19.45
CA ASP A 389 1.26 -17.71 19.14
C ASP A 389 1.90 -18.27 20.41
N VAL A 390 1.43 -19.43 20.88
CA VAL A 390 2.03 -20.16 22.01
C VAL A 390 2.86 -21.32 21.45
N LEU A 391 4.14 -21.37 21.83
CA LEU A 391 5.10 -22.33 21.33
C LEU A 391 5.17 -23.56 22.24
N SER A 392 5.14 -24.76 21.63
CA SER A 392 5.47 -25.97 22.36
C SER A 392 6.94 -26.00 22.80
N PRO A 393 7.34 -26.84 23.76
CA PRO A 393 8.75 -27.13 23.99
C PRO A 393 9.46 -27.55 22.71
N ALA A 394 10.66 -27.02 22.48
CA ALA A 394 11.45 -27.37 21.31
C ALA A 394 12.06 -28.77 21.46
N GLU A 395 12.06 -29.56 20.38
CA GLU A 395 12.60 -30.90 20.28
C GLU A 395 13.81 -30.90 19.33
N ILE A 396 14.95 -31.45 19.75
CA ILE A 396 16.11 -31.63 18.88
C ILE A 396 15.77 -32.68 17.83
N ILE A 397 16.11 -32.40 16.57
CA ILE A 397 15.92 -33.31 15.43
C ILE A 397 17.24 -33.64 14.77
N ALA A 398 17.32 -34.80 14.14
CA ALA A 398 18.57 -35.28 13.51
C ALA A 398 18.74 -34.74 12.09
N SER A 399 17.66 -34.43 11.37
CA SER A 399 17.73 -33.95 9.99
C SER A 399 16.52 -33.08 9.61
N GLU A 400 16.64 -32.37 8.48
CA GLU A 400 15.55 -31.58 7.90
C GLU A 400 14.35 -32.43 7.46
N GLU A 401 14.52 -33.74 7.29
CA GLU A 401 13.43 -34.66 6.92
C GLU A 401 12.34 -34.79 8.00
N GLU A 402 12.68 -34.43 9.23
CA GLU A 402 11.74 -34.43 10.36
C GLU A 402 10.92 -33.13 10.48
N LEU A 403 11.13 -32.19 9.54
CA LEU A 403 10.39 -30.92 9.49
C LEU A 403 9.21 -31.01 8.51
N ASP A 404 8.16 -30.29 8.83
CA ASP A 404 7.05 -29.97 7.95
C ASP A 404 6.79 -28.46 8.10
N VAL A 405 7.01 -27.73 7.03
CA VAL A 405 6.92 -26.26 7.00
C VAL A 405 5.57 -25.70 7.44
N ARG A 406 4.50 -26.51 7.32
CA ARG A 406 3.15 -26.12 7.73
C ARG A 406 2.86 -26.41 9.20
N ARG A 407 3.50 -27.43 9.74
CA ARG A 407 3.26 -27.91 11.11
C ARG A 407 4.30 -27.41 12.09
N TYR A 408 5.58 -27.48 11.71
CA TYR A 408 6.68 -27.21 12.62
C TYR A 408 7.38 -25.88 12.33
N GLY A 409 7.57 -25.07 13.35
CA GLY A 409 8.61 -24.06 13.32
C GLY A 409 10.00 -24.70 13.49
N VAL A 410 11.02 -24.02 13.02
CA VAL A 410 12.41 -24.44 13.13
C VAL A 410 13.22 -23.46 13.96
N ILE A 411 14.09 -24.02 14.81
CA ILE A 411 15.16 -23.27 15.47
C ILE A 411 16.49 -23.82 14.94
N VAL A 412 17.38 -22.92 14.55
CA VAL A 412 18.76 -23.22 14.16
C VAL A 412 19.72 -22.64 15.17
N THR A 413 20.66 -23.45 15.65
CA THR A 413 21.64 -23.02 16.65
C THR A 413 23.06 -23.38 16.20
N LYS A 414 23.98 -22.41 16.33
CA LYS A 414 25.42 -22.62 16.17
C LYS A 414 26.22 -21.78 17.19
N GLY A 415 26.74 -22.41 18.20
CA GLY A 415 27.37 -21.69 19.32
C GLY A 415 26.40 -20.78 20.03
N SER A 416 26.69 -19.48 20.08
CA SER A 416 25.78 -18.47 20.68
C SER A 416 24.76 -17.89 19.70
N ARG A 417 24.84 -18.23 18.42
CA ARG A 417 23.93 -17.72 17.38
C ARG A 417 22.71 -18.65 17.30
N ARG A 418 21.54 -18.07 17.47
CA ARG A 418 20.26 -18.81 17.42
C ARG A 418 19.23 -18.02 16.63
N GLY A 419 18.55 -18.69 15.71
CA GLY A 419 17.48 -18.10 14.87
C GLY A 419 16.28 -19.00 14.81
N LEU A 420 15.12 -18.39 14.66
CA LEU A 420 13.85 -19.09 14.64
C LEU A 420 13.00 -18.61 13.46
N LEU A 421 12.25 -19.56 12.87
CA LEU A 421 11.14 -19.26 11.97
C LEU A 421 9.90 -20.06 12.39
N LEU A 422 8.76 -19.37 12.44
CA LEU A 422 7.46 -19.99 12.76
C LEU A 422 6.99 -20.88 11.60
N PRO A 423 6.07 -21.82 11.84
CA PRO A 423 5.46 -22.62 10.78
C PRO A 423 4.42 -21.83 10.00
N ASN A 424 4.03 -22.37 8.84
CA ASN A 424 2.92 -21.92 8.02
C ASN A 424 2.95 -20.40 7.70
N LEU A 425 4.11 -19.92 7.30
CA LEU A 425 4.30 -18.53 6.86
C LEU A 425 4.09 -18.42 5.35
N GLU A 426 3.40 -17.39 4.92
CA GLU A 426 3.18 -17.07 3.51
C GLU A 426 4.51 -16.86 2.78
N GLY A 427 4.66 -17.47 1.60
CA GLY A 427 5.91 -17.42 0.82
C GLY A 427 7.03 -18.33 1.33
N VAL A 428 6.76 -19.21 2.31
CA VAL A 428 7.71 -20.20 2.81
C VAL A 428 7.11 -21.61 2.62
N ASP A 429 7.30 -22.16 1.42
CA ASP A 429 6.64 -23.39 1.00
C ASP A 429 7.53 -24.65 1.11
N THR A 430 8.82 -24.48 1.44
CA THR A 430 9.77 -25.58 1.55
C THR A 430 10.57 -25.52 2.84
N VAL A 431 10.94 -26.69 3.36
CA VAL A 431 11.80 -26.83 4.56
C VAL A 431 13.13 -26.12 4.35
N GLN A 432 13.73 -26.25 3.17
CA GLN A 432 15.02 -25.61 2.83
C GLN A 432 14.90 -24.07 2.91
N ALA A 433 13.82 -23.50 2.39
CA ALA A 433 13.58 -22.07 2.49
C ALA A 433 13.40 -21.64 3.96
N GLN A 434 12.64 -22.42 4.75
CA GLN A 434 12.42 -22.17 6.18
C GLN A 434 13.75 -22.16 6.97
N VAL A 435 14.58 -23.18 6.79
CA VAL A 435 15.89 -23.29 7.45
C VAL A 435 16.83 -22.17 7.00
N ALA A 436 16.88 -21.87 5.69
CA ALA A 436 17.72 -20.79 5.17
C ALA A 436 17.35 -19.41 5.75
N ILE A 437 16.05 -19.13 5.91
CA ILE A 437 15.57 -17.89 6.55
C ILE A 437 15.96 -17.86 8.04
N ALA A 438 15.80 -18.97 8.76
CA ALA A 438 16.17 -19.08 10.17
C ALA A 438 17.69 -18.86 10.37
N LYS A 439 18.54 -19.48 9.52
CA LYS A 439 20.01 -19.25 9.50
C LYS A 439 20.34 -17.77 9.29
N ARG A 440 19.73 -17.14 8.29
CA ARG A 440 19.93 -15.70 7.98
C ARG A 440 19.58 -14.79 9.16
N LYS A 441 18.45 -15.07 9.83
CA LYS A 441 18.05 -14.34 11.05
C LYS A 441 19.07 -14.48 12.19
N ALA A 442 19.75 -15.61 12.28
CA ALA A 442 20.79 -15.87 13.27
C ALA A 442 22.18 -15.34 12.87
N GLY A 443 22.35 -14.79 11.66
CA GLY A 443 23.65 -14.43 11.11
C GLY A 443 24.54 -15.66 10.85
N ILE A 444 23.93 -16.80 10.51
CA ILE A 444 24.61 -18.07 10.17
C ILE A 444 24.61 -18.19 8.65
N SER A 445 25.78 -18.53 8.06
CA SER A 445 25.89 -18.74 6.62
C SER A 445 25.15 -20.00 6.17
N ALA A 446 24.74 -20.04 4.91
CA ALA A 446 23.92 -21.13 4.37
C ALA A 446 24.64 -22.49 4.42
N ASP A 447 25.95 -22.49 4.22
CA ASP A 447 26.85 -23.64 4.22
C ASP A 447 27.29 -24.13 5.61
N GLU A 448 26.97 -23.39 6.67
CA GLU A 448 27.35 -23.78 8.03
C GLU A 448 26.42 -24.87 8.58
N ASP A 449 27.01 -25.90 9.22
CA ASP A 449 26.27 -26.92 9.98
C ASP A 449 25.65 -26.31 11.22
N VAL A 450 24.41 -26.67 11.53
CA VAL A 450 23.63 -26.17 12.66
C VAL A 450 22.96 -27.31 13.40
N GLN A 451 22.73 -27.13 14.67
CA GLN A 451 21.78 -27.95 15.42
C GLN A 451 20.37 -27.48 15.06
N LEU A 452 19.51 -28.45 14.74
CA LEU A 452 18.11 -28.23 14.41
C LEU A 452 17.23 -28.61 15.59
N GLU A 453 16.25 -27.77 15.88
CA GLU A 453 15.14 -28.06 16.79
C GLU A 453 13.83 -27.72 16.09
N ARG A 454 12.78 -28.49 16.34
CA ARG A 454 11.42 -28.22 15.87
C ARG A 454 10.49 -27.93 17.04
N PHE A 455 9.43 -27.20 16.79
CA PHE A 455 8.37 -26.90 17.76
C PHE A 455 7.03 -26.70 17.03
N GLU A 456 5.94 -26.95 17.74
CA GLU A 456 4.60 -26.63 17.25
C GLU A 456 4.16 -25.26 17.76
N VAL A 457 3.19 -24.68 17.08
CA VAL A 457 2.59 -23.39 17.45
C VAL A 457 1.08 -23.55 17.53
N VAL A 458 0.52 -23.18 18.67
CA VAL A 458 -0.92 -22.98 18.80
C VAL A 458 -1.18 -21.49 18.60
N ARG A 459 -1.87 -21.17 17.50
CA ARG A 459 -2.21 -19.79 17.15
C ARG A 459 -3.62 -19.46 17.59
N HIS A 460 -3.73 -18.39 18.36
CA HIS A 460 -4.96 -17.82 18.89
C HIS A 460 -5.31 -16.53 18.12
N TYR A 461 -6.61 -16.36 17.80
CA TYR A 461 -7.14 -15.21 17.04
C TYR A 461 -8.24 -14.49 17.79
#